data_2215ca1f8dadd8fdb6d32467b3e8f303
#
_entry.id   2215ca1f8dadd8fdb6d32467b3e8f303
#
_cell.length_a   1.000
_cell.length_b   1.000
_cell.length_c   1.000
_cell.angle_alpha   90.00
_cell.angle_beta   90.00
_cell.angle_gamma   90.00
#
_symmetry.space_group_name_H-M   'P 1'
#
loop_
_entity.id
_entity.type
_entity.pdbx_description
1 polymer ?
#
loop_
_entity_poly.entity_id
_entity_poly.type
_entity_poly.pdbx_seq_one_letter_code
_entity_poly.pdbx_strand_id
1 'polypeptide(L)'
;DLKAVIDKNSGVETAAFFGRAMDDGDKAGLEVAKKAGNNIVTLDAAETKRWQTAAMAVEADWIKEVQGKNIDGAKLVAEARALIARQIK
;
A
#
# COMPACT_ATOMS: atom_id res chain seq x y z
N ASP A 1 -3.61 5.54 -32.65
CA ASP A 1 -2.24 5.22 -32.28
C ASP A 1 -2.24 4.39 -31.01
N LEU A 2 -1.52 3.24 -31.04
CA LEU A 2 -1.44 2.29 -29.91
C LEU A 2 -0.88 2.94 -28.64
N LYS A 3 0.07 3.86 -28.79
CA LYS A 3 0.61 4.60 -27.64
C LYS A 3 -0.46 5.42 -26.93
N ALA A 4 -1.31 6.11 -27.67
CA ALA A 4 -2.41 6.88 -27.10
C ALA A 4 -3.42 5.98 -26.35
N VAL A 5 -3.63 4.75 -26.81
CA VAL A 5 -4.48 3.78 -26.10
C VAL A 5 -3.84 3.37 -24.77
N ILE A 6 -2.53 3.12 -24.74
CA ILE A 6 -1.80 2.79 -23.51
C ILE A 6 -1.86 3.96 -22.53
N ASP A 7 -1.55 5.18 -23.00
CA ASP A 7 -1.55 6.40 -22.18
C ASP A 7 -2.94 6.66 -21.57
N LYS A 8 -4.02 6.48 -22.35
CA LYS A 8 -5.40 6.63 -21.88
C LYS A 8 -5.83 5.60 -20.84
N ASN A 9 -5.26 4.39 -20.90
CA ASN A 9 -5.57 3.29 -19.99
C ASN A 9 -4.49 3.09 -18.92
N SER A 10 -3.77 4.14 -18.60
CA SER A 10 -2.72 4.19 -17.58
C SER A 10 -2.98 5.33 -16.59
N GLY A 11 -2.21 5.38 -15.50
CA GLY A 11 -2.27 6.47 -14.54
C GLY A 11 -3.24 6.24 -13.38
N VAL A 12 -3.62 7.34 -12.72
CA VAL A 12 -4.33 7.31 -11.43
C VAL A 12 -5.73 6.68 -11.53
N GLU A 13 -6.46 6.94 -12.61
CA GLU A 13 -7.81 6.37 -12.78
C GLU A 13 -7.78 4.86 -12.95
N THR A 14 -6.82 4.35 -13.72
CA THR A 14 -6.61 2.92 -13.89
C THR A 14 -6.14 2.27 -12.59
N ALA A 15 -5.24 2.91 -11.85
CA ALA A 15 -4.81 2.45 -10.53
C ALA A 15 -6.00 2.39 -9.56
N ALA A 16 -6.87 3.40 -9.55
CA ALA A 16 -8.09 3.40 -8.73
C ALA A 16 -9.09 2.31 -9.14
N PHE A 17 -9.21 2.01 -10.44
CA PHE A 17 -10.03 0.91 -10.91
C PHE A 17 -9.52 -0.44 -10.40
N PHE A 18 -8.22 -0.71 -10.53
CA PHE A 18 -7.63 -1.93 -10.01
C PHE A 18 -7.73 -2.02 -8.49
N GLY A 19 -7.52 -0.91 -7.77
CA GLY A 19 -7.69 -0.87 -6.32
C GLY A 19 -9.09 -1.30 -5.90
N ARG A 20 -10.13 -0.76 -6.52
CA ARG A 20 -11.51 -1.18 -6.24
C ARG A 20 -11.77 -2.65 -6.54
N ALA A 21 -11.25 -3.16 -7.66
CA ALA A 21 -11.41 -4.56 -8.02
C ALA A 21 -10.75 -5.50 -7.00
N MET A 22 -9.58 -5.11 -6.47
CA MET A 22 -8.90 -5.84 -5.39
C MET A 22 -9.69 -5.79 -4.08
N ASP A 23 -10.16 -4.62 -3.67
CA ASP A 23 -10.98 -4.45 -2.47
C ASP A 23 -12.25 -5.32 -2.49
N ASP A 24 -12.90 -5.42 -3.64
CA ASP A 24 -14.09 -6.26 -3.79
C ASP A 24 -13.75 -7.76 -3.71
N GLY A 25 -12.61 -8.16 -4.28
CA GLY A 25 -12.07 -9.51 -4.13
C GLY A 25 -11.74 -9.85 -2.68
N ASP A 26 -11.11 -8.93 -1.95
CA ASP A 26 -10.75 -9.09 -0.54
C ASP A 26 -11.97 -9.26 0.35
N LYS A 27 -13.05 -8.51 0.11
CA LYS A 27 -14.32 -8.69 0.82
C LYS A 27 -14.88 -10.10 0.64
N ALA A 28 -14.89 -10.60 -0.59
CA ALA A 28 -15.34 -11.97 -0.88
C ALA A 28 -14.47 -13.02 -0.17
N GLY A 29 -13.14 -12.84 -0.19
CA GLY A 29 -12.19 -13.71 0.50
C GLY A 29 -12.41 -13.73 2.02
N LEU A 30 -12.63 -12.56 2.63
CA LEU A 30 -12.92 -12.43 4.05
C LEU A 30 -14.20 -13.17 4.45
N GLU A 31 -15.24 -13.09 3.63
CA GLU A 31 -16.50 -13.82 3.89
C GLU A 31 -16.31 -15.35 3.80
N VAL A 32 -15.49 -15.84 2.89
CA VAL A 32 -15.11 -17.25 2.84
C VAL A 32 -14.38 -17.68 4.10
N ALA A 33 -13.42 -16.89 4.56
CA ALA A 33 -12.66 -17.17 5.78
C ALA A 33 -13.57 -17.23 7.03
N LYS A 34 -14.51 -16.28 7.14
CA LYS A 34 -15.51 -16.26 8.23
C LYS A 34 -16.41 -17.50 8.20
N LYS A 35 -16.93 -17.86 7.02
CA LYS A 35 -17.78 -19.05 6.85
C LYS A 35 -17.05 -20.36 7.16
N ALA A 36 -15.74 -20.40 6.91
CA ALA A 36 -14.90 -21.54 7.28
C ALA A 36 -14.59 -21.65 8.78
N GLY A 37 -15.09 -20.71 9.60
CA GLY A 37 -14.86 -20.70 11.05
C GLY A 37 -13.47 -20.21 11.45
N ASN A 38 -12.74 -19.54 10.57
CA ASN A 38 -11.45 -18.98 10.89
C ASN A 38 -11.59 -17.85 11.93
N ASN A 39 -10.64 -17.81 12.87
CA ASN A 39 -10.55 -16.70 13.80
C ASN A 39 -9.94 -15.47 13.11
N ILE A 40 -10.74 -14.45 12.87
CA ILE A 40 -10.29 -13.19 12.27
C ILE A 40 -9.91 -12.23 13.39
N VAL A 41 -8.61 -11.99 13.54
CA VAL A 41 -8.07 -11.07 14.54
C VAL A 41 -7.88 -9.70 13.92
N THR A 42 -8.54 -8.69 14.46
CA THR A 42 -8.32 -7.29 14.11
C THR A 42 -7.47 -6.63 15.17
N LEU A 43 -6.34 -6.07 14.78
CA LEU A 43 -5.45 -5.36 15.70
C LEU A 43 -6.10 -4.02 16.09
N ASP A 44 -6.00 -3.68 17.37
CA ASP A 44 -6.36 -2.34 17.82
C ASP A 44 -5.32 -1.29 17.40
N ALA A 45 -5.61 -0.01 17.61
CA ALA A 45 -4.74 1.09 17.20
C ALA A 45 -3.37 1.05 17.89
N ALA A 46 -3.32 0.62 19.16
CA ALA A 46 -2.07 0.55 19.91
C ALA A 46 -1.17 -0.56 19.39
N GLU A 47 -1.74 -1.74 19.15
CA GLU A 47 -1.01 -2.87 18.60
C GLU A 47 -0.58 -2.61 17.15
N THR A 48 -1.46 -2.03 16.33
CA THR A 48 -1.10 -1.58 14.96
C THR A 48 0.11 -0.66 14.99
N LYS A 49 0.15 0.29 15.92
CA LYS A 49 1.29 1.20 16.06
C LYS A 49 2.57 0.50 16.49
N ARG A 50 2.49 -0.51 17.37
CA ARG A 50 3.65 -1.32 17.75
C ARG A 50 4.23 -2.07 16.55
N TRP A 51 3.40 -2.65 15.71
CA TRP A 51 3.81 -3.32 14.48
C TRP A 51 4.46 -2.34 13.50
N GLN A 52 3.86 -1.17 13.29
CA GLN A 52 4.45 -0.12 12.46
C GLN A 52 5.84 0.29 12.98
N THR A 53 5.98 0.48 14.29
CA THR A 53 7.27 0.83 14.90
C THR A 53 8.32 -0.25 14.68
N ALA A 54 7.96 -1.52 14.84
CA ALA A 54 8.87 -2.63 14.57
C ALA A 54 9.32 -2.69 13.10
N ALA A 55 8.42 -2.34 12.16
CA ALA A 55 8.73 -2.30 10.73
C ALA A 55 9.63 -1.11 10.32
N MET A 56 9.75 -0.07 11.13
CA MET A 56 10.56 1.12 10.79
C MET A 56 12.05 0.83 10.62
N ALA A 57 12.57 -0.22 11.24
CA ALA A 57 13.96 -0.63 11.06
C ALA A 57 14.28 -0.98 9.60
N VAL A 58 13.36 -1.67 8.92
CA VAL A 58 13.49 -2.03 7.50
C VAL A 58 13.53 -0.79 6.60
N GLU A 59 12.74 0.22 6.93
CA GLU A 59 12.74 1.49 6.19
C GLU A 59 14.08 2.22 6.32
N ALA A 60 14.62 2.28 7.55
CA ALA A 60 15.92 2.92 7.78
C ALA A 60 17.05 2.22 7.03
N ASP A 61 17.04 0.91 6.96
CA ASP A 61 18.03 0.13 6.21
C ASP A 61 17.90 0.35 4.70
N TRP A 62 16.67 0.38 4.17
CA TRP A 62 16.43 0.71 2.77
C TRP A 62 16.90 2.12 2.40
N ILE A 63 16.63 3.13 3.24
CA ILE A 63 17.09 4.51 3.01
C ILE A 63 18.62 4.55 2.88
N LYS A 64 19.35 3.83 3.75
CA LYS A 64 20.82 3.73 3.68
C LYS A 64 21.29 3.05 2.38
N GLU A 65 20.63 1.98 1.99
CA GLU A 65 20.97 1.24 0.77
C GLU A 65 20.85 2.13 -0.48
N VAL A 66 19.71 2.85 -0.61
CA VAL A 66 19.47 3.67 -1.80
C VAL A 66 20.30 4.95 -1.82
N GLN A 67 20.74 5.44 -0.66
CA GLN A 67 21.67 6.58 -0.56
C GLN A 67 22.99 6.28 -1.29
N GLY A 68 23.47 5.04 -1.22
CA GLY A 68 24.64 4.59 -1.99
C GLY A 68 24.44 4.64 -3.51
N LYS A 69 23.21 4.79 -3.99
CA LYS A 69 22.83 4.95 -5.40
C LYS A 69 22.49 6.40 -5.76
N ASN A 70 22.85 7.36 -4.91
CA ASN A 70 22.48 8.79 -5.03
C ASN A 70 20.97 9.06 -5.08
N ILE A 71 20.18 8.25 -4.37
CA ILE A 71 18.72 8.42 -4.26
C ILE A 71 18.40 8.92 -2.85
N ASP A 72 17.62 10.00 -2.76
CA ASP A 72 17.08 10.50 -1.49
C ASP A 72 15.89 9.63 -1.04
N GLY A 73 16.18 8.52 -0.40
CA GLY A 73 15.20 7.56 0.08
C GLY A 73 14.25 8.14 1.11
N ALA A 74 14.74 9.03 1.99
CA ALA A 74 13.91 9.66 3.02
C ALA A 74 12.83 10.54 2.39
N LYS A 75 13.19 11.33 1.38
CA LYS A 75 12.25 12.15 0.62
C LYS A 75 11.21 11.30 -0.09
N LEU A 76 11.63 10.21 -0.75
CA LEU A 76 10.72 9.30 -1.45
C LEU A 76 9.67 8.68 -0.50
N VAL A 77 10.10 8.22 0.68
CA VAL A 77 9.19 7.66 1.68
C VAL A 77 8.21 8.72 2.19
N ALA A 78 8.69 9.93 2.47
CA ALA A 78 7.84 11.03 2.93
C ALA A 78 6.79 11.42 1.88
N GLU A 79 7.19 11.52 0.62
CA GLU A 79 6.28 11.84 -0.50
C GLU A 79 5.25 10.72 -0.71
N ALA A 80 5.67 9.46 -0.68
CA ALA A 80 4.75 8.31 -0.81
C ALA A 80 3.70 8.32 0.30
N ARG A 81 4.10 8.53 1.55
CA ARG A 81 3.18 8.64 2.69
C ARG A 81 2.21 9.81 2.54
N ALA A 82 2.69 10.97 2.10
CA ALA A 82 1.85 12.13 1.87
C ALA A 82 0.81 11.88 0.75
N LEU A 83 1.18 11.20 -0.31
CA LEU A 83 0.27 10.80 -1.38
C LEU A 83 -0.78 9.80 -0.89
N ILE A 84 -0.39 8.78 -0.15
CA ILE A 84 -1.30 7.79 0.43
C ILE A 84 -2.31 8.50 1.35
N ALA A 85 -1.85 9.37 2.26
CA ALA A 85 -2.71 10.08 3.19
C ALA A 85 -3.77 10.97 2.51
N ARG A 86 -3.52 11.45 1.28
CA ARG A 86 -4.49 12.20 0.48
C ARG A 86 -5.58 11.31 -0.12
N GLN A 87 -5.31 10.04 -0.31
CA GLN A 87 -6.23 9.08 -0.95
C GLN A 87 -7.10 8.34 0.07
N ILE A 88 -6.62 8.19 1.30
CA ILE A 88 -7.39 7.58 2.39
C ILE A 88 -8.37 8.63 2.93
N LYS A 89 -9.65 8.46 2.65
CA LYS A 89 -10.76 9.27 3.19
C LYS A 89 -11.43 8.56 4.34
#